data_42ebd0365996f41b1c5242a4635cadf7
#
_entry.id   42ebd0365996f41b1c5242a4635cadf7
#
_cell.length_a   1.000
_cell.length_b   1.000
_cell.length_c   1.000
_cell.angle_alpha   90.00
_cell.angle_beta   90.00
_cell.angle_gamma   90.00
#
_symmetry.space_group_name_H-M   'P 1'
#
loop_
_entity.id
_entity.type
_entity.pdbx_description
1 polymer ?
#
loop_
_entity_poly.entity_id
_entity_poly.type
_entity_poly.pdbx_seq_one_letter_code
_entity_poly.pdbx_strand_id
1 'polypeptide(L)'
;MVGPTADPVEDKEDTSTTTQSKEKIFTLARRMVPSVSERDLISSFSGSRPVMEGNEDFYIRVSGETPNLIQAAGIQSPGLTASPAIGEYILTLLKNRGEEFKLKKEVVYSLPPEKRVRELSTEEVDSLSRTDPAWARIVCRCEKISEAEIRHAIRKGHTTLEGIKLYTRAGMGRCQGGFCTSKILKLIAEETSSTLEQVTRNGKGSELLYGDFQTLFTAGKKKKEEHSK
;
A
#
# COMPACT_ATOMS: atom_id res chain seq x y z
N MET A 1 -9.92 -9.46 9.77
CA MET A 1 -8.46 -9.60 9.82
C MET A 1 -8.09 -10.17 11.19
N VAL A 2 -7.18 -11.14 11.23
CA VAL A 2 -6.69 -11.76 12.48
C VAL A 2 -5.17 -11.60 12.55
N GLY A 3 -4.61 -11.52 13.76
CA GLY A 3 -3.19 -11.22 14.04
C GLY A 3 -3.04 -9.99 14.92
N PRO A 4 -1.84 -9.45 15.04
CA PRO A 4 -0.57 -9.87 14.44
C PRO A 4 0.21 -10.87 15.29
N THR A 5 1.39 -11.28 14.78
CA THR A 5 2.54 -11.70 15.61
C THR A 5 3.46 -10.50 15.85
N ALA A 6 4.43 -10.64 16.75
CA ALA A 6 5.47 -9.67 17.02
C ALA A 6 6.76 -10.43 17.37
N ASP A 7 7.32 -11.08 16.36
CA ASP A 7 8.48 -11.93 16.51
C ASP A 7 9.71 -11.14 16.02
N PRO A 8 10.85 -11.13 16.77
CA PRO A 8 12.10 -10.51 16.30
C PRO A 8 12.60 -11.18 15.01
N VAL A 9 13.16 -10.39 14.10
CA VAL A 9 13.78 -10.86 12.87
C VAL A 9 15.18 -10.26 12.74
N GLU A 10 16.12 -11.03 12.25
CA GLU A 10 17.50 -10.57 12.03
C GLU A 10 17.60 -9.72 10.77
N ASP A 11 16.98 -10.20 9.69
CA ASP A 11 16.91 -9.46 8.43
C ASP A 11 15.74 -8.46 8.47
N LYS A 12 16.05 -7.17 8.49
CA LYS A 12 15.07 -6.07 8.53
C LYS A 12 14.23 -5.97 7.28
N GLU A 13 14.69 -6.51 6.18
CA GLU A 13 13.98 -6.54 4.89
C GLU A 13 13.10 -7.79 4.73
N ASP A 14 13.20 -8.77 5.64
CA ASP A 14 12.36 -9.96 5.60
C ASP A 14 10.91 -9.63 5.98
N THR A 15 10.07 -9.59 4.96
CA THR A 15 8.61 -9.45 5.08
C THR A 15 7.88 -10.72 4.71
N SER A 16 8.54 -11.87 4.78
CA SER A 16 7.93 -13.17 4.49
C SER A 16 6.88 -13.55 5.53
N THR A 17 5.92 -14.39 5.11
CA THR A 17 4.94 -14.99 6.01
C THR A 17 5.26 -16.47 6.17
N THR A 18 5.22 -16.98 7.41
CA THR A 18 5.56 -18.36 7.71
C THR A 18 4.34 -19.19 8.13
N THR A 19 4.39 -20.49 7.91
CA THR A 19 3.37 -21.43 8.39
C THR A 19 3.24 -21.36 9.91
N GLN A 20 4.35 -21.28 10.62
CA GLN A 20 4.39 -21.21 12.08
C GLN A 20 3.64 -19.96 12.59
N SER A 21 3.90 -18.78 12.01
CA SER A 21 3.20 -17.54 12.38
C SER A 21 1.70 -17.63 12.08
N LYS A 22 1.32 -18.25 10.96
CA LYS A 22 -0.08 -18.51 10.61
C LYS A 22 -0.76 -19.38 11.68
N GLU A 23 -0.18 -20.51 12.05
CA GLU A 23 -0.72 -21.43 13.05
C GLU A 23 -0.87 -20.75 14.42
N LYS A 24 0.12 -19.97 14.84
CA LYS A 24 0.08 -19.16 16.07
C LYS A 24 -1.10 -18.18 16.06
N ILE A 25 -1.28 -17.45 14.96
CA ILE A 25 -2.38 -16.48 14.81
C ILE A 25 -3.74 -17.18 14.89
N PHE A 26 -3.95 -18.28 14.15
CA PHE A 26 -5.23 -18.97 14.15
C PHE A 26 -5.53 -19.62 15.51
N THR A 27 -4.54 -20.15 16.19
CA THR A 27 -4.68 -20.71 17.53
C THR A 27 -5.16 -19.65 18.51
N LEU A 28 -4.58 -18.46 18.49
CA LEU A 28 -5.00 -17.34 19.35
C LEU A 28 -6.37 -16.78 18.95
N ALA A 29 -6.62 -16.62 17.66
CA ALA A 29 -7.90 -16.10 17.18
C ALA A 29 -9.09 -16.99 17.55
N ARG A 30 -8.93 -18.32 17.49
CA ARG A 30 -9.97 -19.28 17.86
C ARG A 30 -10.33 -19.26 19.36
N ARG A 31 -9.48 -18.73 20.23
CA ARG A 31 -9.84 -18.49 21.64
C ARG A 31 -10.92 -17.43 21.78
N MET A 32 -10.95 -16.45 20.90
CA MET A 32 -11.92 -15.36 20.90
C MET A 32 -13.13 -15.66 19.98
N VAL A 33 -12.85 -16.25 18.83
CA VAL A 33 -13.87 -16.59 17.82
C VAL A 33 -13.63 -18.03 17.34
N PRO A 34 -14.24 -19.03 17.99
CA PRO A 34 -14.00 -20.45 17.69
C PRO A 34 -14.29 -20.87 16.24
N SER A 35 -15.17 -20.15 15.54
CA SER A 35 -15.58 -20.43 14.16
C SER A 35 -14.57 -19.96 13.09
N VAL A 36 -13.51 -19.26 13.47
CA VAL A 36 -12.49 -18.80 12.50
C VAL A 36 -11.80 -19.99 11.85
N SER A 37 -11.88 -20.05 10.52
CA SER A 37 -11.33 -21.14 9.71
C SER A 37 -10.19 -20.65 8.80
N GLU A 38 -9.17 -21.46 8.67
CA GLU A 38 -8.10 -21.21 7.68
C GLU A 38 -8.61 -21.25 6.23
N ARG A 39 -9.76 -21.89 5.98
CA ARG A 39 -10.40 -21.90 4.67
C ARG A 39 -10.91 -20.53 4.23
N ASP A 40 -11.09 -19.62 5.21
CA ASP A 40 -11.52 -18.25 4.96
C ASP A 40 -10.34 -17.30 4.73
N LEU A 41 -9.10 -17.81 4.78
CA LEU A 41 -7.90 -17.04 4.52
C LEU A 41 -7.86 -16.59 3.05
N ILE A 42 -7.88 -15.29 2.84
CA ILE A 42 -7.81 -14.68 1.50
C ILE A 42 -6.36 -14.34 1.16
N SER A 43 -5.63 -13.81 2.14
CA SER A 43 -4.25 -13.33 1.99
C SER A 43 -3.56 -13.27 3.34
N SER A 44 -2.24 -13.38 3.34
CA SER A 44 -1.39 -13.10 4.48
C SER A 44 -0.34 -12.06 4.10
N PHE A 45 0.07 -11.27 5.06
CA PHE A 45 1.13 -10.27 4.87
C PHE A 45 1.89 -10.06 6.18
N SER A 46 3.10 -9.58 6.04
CA SER A 46 4.00 -9.23 7.12
C SER A 46 4.60 -7.84 6.87
N GLY A 47 5.16 -7.24 7.88
CA GLY A 47 5.85 -5.96 7.79
C GLY A 47 6.73 -5.75 9.01
N SER A 48 7.84 -5.05 8.82
CA SER A 48 8.78 -4.76 9.88
C SER A 48 8.26 -3.65 10.79
N ARG A 49 8.46 -3.81 12.10
CA ARG A 49 8.22 -2.78 13.11
C ARG A 49 9.52 -2.16 13.54
N PRO A 50 9.65 -0.82 13.53
CA PRO A 50 10.84 -0.17 14.06
C PRO A 50 10.87 -0.28 15.59
N VAL A 51 11.82 -1.02 16.13
CA VAL A 51 12.07 -1.14 17.55
C VAL A 51 13.48 -0.63 17.84
N MET A 52 13.63 0.14 18.91
CA MET A 52 14.95 0.57 19.37
C MET A 52 15.50 -0.44 20.37
N GLU A 53 16.75 -0.83 20.21
CA GLU A 53 17.44 -1.67 21.16
C GLU A 53 17.50 -0.98 22.55
N GLY A 54 17.10 -1.70 23.58
CA GLY A 54 17.08 -1.19 24.96
C GLY A 54 15.96 -0.19 25.29
N ASN A 55 15.01 0.05 24.36
CA ASN A 55 13.86 0.91 24.62
C ASN A 55 12.58 0.31 24.01
N GLU A 56 11.62 -0.03 24.86
CA GLU A 56 10.36 -0.64 24.46
C GLU A 56 9.28 0.38 24.04
N ASP A 57 9.50 1.68 24.33
CA ASP A 57 8.54 2.76 24.06
C ASP A 57 9.02 3.69 22.95
N PHE A 58 8.19 4.62 22.55
CA PHE A 58 8.51 5.66 21.57
C PHE A 58 9.63 6.55 22.09
N TYR A 59 10.65 6.72 21.28
CA TYR A 59 11.78 7.58 21.59
C TYR A 59 11.56 8.96 20.95
N ILE A 60 11.01 9.89 21.70
CA ILE A 60 10.69 11.23 21.19
C ILE A 60 11.37 12.26 22.09
N ARG A 61 12.50 12.81 21.64
CA ARG A 61 13.27 13.80 22.40
C ARG A 61 14.22 14.63 21.53
N VAL A 62 14.70 15.72 22.12
CA VAL A 62 15.82 16.49 21.56
C VAL A 62 17.09 15.65 21.66
N SER A 63 17.89 15.62 20.61
CA SER A 63 19.20 14.94 20.62
C SER A 63 20.14 15.59 21.62
N GLY A 64 20.82 14.79 22.42
CA GLY A 64 21.85 15.27 23.34
C GLY A 64 23.13 15.73 22.65
N GLU A 65 23.43 15.15 21.48
CA GLU A 65 24.64 15.43 20.71
C GLU A 65 24.42 16.55 19.68
N THR A 66 23.23 16.58 19.10
CA THR A 66 22.90 17.53 18.02
C THR A 66 21.74 18.40 18.45
N PRO A 67 21.99 19.61 18.98
CA PRO A 67 20.95 20.45 19.57
C PRO A 67 19.79 20.81 18.62
N ASN A 68 19.99 20.85 17.32
CA ASN A 68 18.97 21.18 16.33
C ASN A 68 18.19 19.96 15.80
N LEU A 69 18.37 18.78 16.40
CA LEU A 69 17.70 17.56 16.01
C LEU A 69 16.69 17.12 17.07
N ILE A 70 15.45 16.96 16.68
CA ILE A 70 14.44 16.21 17.46
C ILE A 70 14.29 14.84 16.81
N GLN A 71 14.47 13.82 17.61
CA GLN A 71 14.36 12.42 17.18
C GLN A 71 12.94 11.93 17.51
N ALA A 72 12.33 11.24 16.56
CA ALA A 72 11.09 10.50 16.74
C ALA A 72 11.31 9.11 16.17
N ALA A 73 11.81 8.20 17.00
CA ALA A 73 12.28 6.87 16.61
C ALA A 73 11.57 5.77 17.40
N GLY A 74 11.66 4.53 16.91
CA GLY A 74 11.00 3.40 17.55
C GLY A 74 9.47 3.51 17.57
N ILE A 75 8.87 4.28 16.67
CA ILE A 75 7.42 4.49 16.62
C ILE A 75 6.79 3.29 15.91
N GLN A 76 6.52 2.26 16.67
CA GLN A 76 5.78 1.08 16.25
C GLN A 76 4.27 1.26 16.45
N SER A 77 3.49 0.18 16.40
CA SER A 77 2.06 0.24 16.76
C SER A 77 1.89 0.63 18.26
N PRO A 78 0.99 1.58 18.58
CA PRO A 78 -0.03 2.24 17.76
C PRO A 78 0.38 3.63 17.20
N GLY A 79 1.58 3.80 16.69
CA GLY A 79 2.15 5.09 16.29
C GLY A 79 1.30 5.90 15.33
N LEU A 80 0.63 5.26 14.36
CA LEU A 80 -0.26 5.98 13.44
C LEU A 80 -1.42 6.64 14.17
N THR A 81 -2.05 5.94 15.12
CA THR A 81 -3.13 6.49 15.95
C THR A 81 -2.61 7.57 16.90
N ALA A 82 -1.39 7.42 17.41
CA ALA A 82 -0.75 8.38 18.31
C ALA A 82 -0.15 9.60 17.57
N SER A 83 -0.06 9.57 16.24
CA SER A 83 0.67 10.59 15.47
C SER A 83 0.22 12.04 15.71
N PRO A 84 -1.07 12.39 15.94
CA PRO A 84 -1.45 13.75 16.28
C PRO A 84 -0.85 14.20 17.63
N ALA A 85 -0.91 13.34 18.64
CA ALA A 85 -0.34 13.63 19.96
C ALA A 85 1.19 13.72 19.92
N ILE A 86 1.84 12.89 19.11
CA ILE A 86 3.28 12.96 18.86
C ILE A 86 3.64 14.30 18.22
N GLY A 87 2.86 14.78 17.25
CA GLY A 87 3.05 16.08 16.63
C GLY A 87 2.93 17.25 17.64
N GLU A 88 1.94 17.21 18.52
CA GLU A 88 1.76 18.21 19.59
C GLU A 88 2.92 18.16 20.59
N TYR A 89 3.40 16.97 20.93
CA TYR A 89 4.54 16.81 21.84
C TYR A 89 5.83 17.37 21.22
N ILE A 90 6.09 17.08 19.94
CA ILE A 90 7.24 17.65 19.22
C ILE A 90 7.16 19.16 19.17
N LEU A 91 5.97 19.73 18.92
CA LEU A 91 5.76 21.19 18.96
C LEU A 91 6.09 21.76 20.34
N THR A 92 5.74 21.05 21.42
CA THR A 92 6.06 21.43 22.78
C THR A 92 7.57 21.43 23.02
N LEU A 93 8.28 20.41 22.55
CA LEU A 93 9.74 20.34 22.62
C LEU A 93 10.41 21.53 21.90
N LEU A 94 9.91 21.91 20.73
CA LEU A 94 10.41 23.06 19.97
C LEU A 94 10.17 24.38 20.72
N LYS A 95 8.99 24.59 21.26
CA LYS A 95 8.66 25.79 22.05
C LYS A 95 9.55 25.91 23.30
N ASN A 96 9.81 24.82 24.00
CA ASN A 96 10.67 24.80 25.17
C ASN A 96 12.13 25.16 24.84
N ARG A 97 12.51 25.11 23.58
CA ARG A 97 13.80 25.55 23.06
C ARG A 97 13.83 27.02 22.62
N GLY A 98 12.72 27.72 22.75
CA GLY A 98 12.60 29.12 22.36
C GLY A 98 12.17 29.32 20.89
N GLU A 99 11.75 28.27 20.19
CA GLU A 99 11.21 28.43 18.85
C GLU A 99 9.81 29.08 18.91
N GLU A 100 9.64 30.15 18.15
CA GLU A 100 8.36 30.85 18.04
C GLU A 100 7.57 30.43 16.81
N PHE A 101 6.33 30.04 17.02
CA PHE A 101 5.40 29.65 15.95
C PHE A 101 4.25 30.64 15.88
N LYS A 102 4.02 31.20 14.69
CA LYS A 102 2.84 32.02 14.41
C LYS A 102 1.73 31.12 13.83
N LEU A 103 0.53 31.33 14.35
CA LEU A 103 -0.65 30.67 13.78
C LEU A 103 -0.83 31.10 12.32
N LYS A 104 -1.18 30.17 11.46
CA LYS A 104 -1.55 30.46 10.07
C LYS A 104 -2.84 31.25 10.06
N LYS A 105 -2.92 32.28 9.21
CA LYS A 105 -4.16 33.09 9.05
C LYS A 105 -5.31 32.24 8.52
N GLU A 106 -5.01 31.33 7.62
CA GLU A 106 -5.96 30.36 7.06
C GLU A 106 -5.42 28.95 7.30
N VAL A 107 -6.25 28.09 7.84
CA VAL A 107 -5.90 26.68 8.10
C VAL A 107 -6.82 25.80 7.28
N VAL A 108 -6.24 24.99 6.42
CA VAL A 108 -6.96 23.91 5.76
C VAL A 108 -6.97 22.71 6.70
N TYR A 109 -8.10 22.46 7.34
CA TYR A 109 -8.26 21.40 8.34
C TYR A 109 -8.44 20.00 7.72
N SER A 110 -8.84 19.91 6.47
CA SER A 110 -9.01 18.63 5.80
C SER A 110 -8.72 18.75 4.31
N LEU A 111 -8.15 17.69 3.76
CA LEU A 111 -8.20 17.49 2.32
C LEU A 111 -9.64 17.12 1.94
N PRO A 112 -10.15 17.58 0.77
CA PRO A 112 -11.46 17.15 0.32
C PRO A 112 -11.51 15.62 0.26
N PRO A 113 -12.58 14.99 0.74
CA PRO A 113 -12.70 13.54 0.73
C PRO A 113 -12.66 13.04 -0.71
N GLU A 114 -11.92 11.97 -0.92
CA GLU A 114 -11.90 11.31 -2.23
C GLU A 114 -13.22 10.59 -2.46
N LYS A 115 -13.76 10.77 -3.65
CA LYS A 115 -14.98 10.05 -4.04
C LYS A 115 -14.63 8.58 -4.29
N ARG A 116 -15.36 7.69 -3.64
CA ARG A 116 -15.20 6.24 -3.77
C ARG A 116 -16.53 5.62 -4.14
N VAL A 117 -16.61 5.00 -5.31
CA VAL A 117 -17.85 4.41 -5.83
C VAL A 117 -18.53 3.48 -4.81
N ARG A 118 -17.78 2.75 -4.02
CA ARG A 118 -18.33 1.86 -2.98
C ARG A 118 -19.09 2.60 -1.85
N GLU A 119 -18.89 3.90 -1.70
CA GLU A 119 -19.45 4.76 -0.66
C GLU A 119 -20.54 5.69 -1.21
N LEU A 120 -20.70 5.74 -2.54
CA LEU A 120 -21.66 6.59 -3.23
C LEU A 120 -22.97 5.85 -3.50
N SER A 121 -24.07 6.61 -3.56
CA SER A 121 -25.35 6.11 -4.05
C SER A 121 -25.34 5.90 -5.58
N THR A 122 -26.30 5.17 -6.09
CA THR A 122 -26.43 4.93 -7.55
C THR A 122 -26.63 6.25 -8.30
N GLU A 123 -27.43 7.17 -7.73
CA GLU A 123 -27.73 8.49 -8.30
C GLU A 123 -26.49 9.37 -8.35
N GLU A 124 -25.64 9.31 -7.33
CA GLU A 124 -24.36 10.04 -7.30
C GLU A 124 -23.40 9.50 -8.36
N VAL A 125 -23.28 8.17 -8.49
CA VAL A 125 -22.46 7.55 -9.54
C VAL A 125 -22.99 7.90 -10.93
N ASP A 126 -24.32 7.88 -11.14
CA ASP A 126 -24.94 8.27 -12.40
C ASP A 126 -24.63 9.74 -12.74
N SER A 127 -24.75 10.63 -11.77
CA SER A 127 -24.39 12.05 -11.92
C SER A 127 -22.94 12.24 -12.32
N LEU A 128 -22.01 11.53 -11.69
CA LEU A 128 -20.58 11.58 -12.01
C LEU A 128 -20.30 11.00 -13.41
N SER A 129 -20.98 9.91 -13.76
CA SER A 129 -20.80 9.24 -15.04
C SER A 129 -21.23 10.06 -16.25
N ARG A 130 -22.15 11.00 -16.08
CA ARG A 130 -22.54 11.97 -17.13
C ARG A 130 -21.40 12.94 -17.47
N THR A 131 -20.54 13.24 -16.50
CA THR A 131 -19.38 14.12 -16.72
C THR A 131 -18.15 13.31 -17.18
N ASP A 132 -17.93 12.15 -16.56
CA ASP A 132 -16.86 11.22 -16.90
C ASP A 132 -17.35 9.77 -16.81
N PRO A 133 -17.58 9.10 -17.97
CA PRO A 133 -18.04 7.72 -18.01
C PRO A 133 -17.15 6.71 -17.28
N ALA A 134 -15.91 7.06 -16.96
CA ALA A 134 -14.99 6.22 -16.21
C ALA A 134 -15.49 5.90 -14.78
N TRP A 135 -16.37 6.74 -14.22
CA TRP A 135 -17.00 6.47 -12.92
C TRP A 135 -17.94 5.26 -12.93
N ALA A 136 -18.62 5.01 -14.04
CA ALA A 136 -19.52 3.86 -14.18
C ALA A 136 -18.78 2.56 -14.57
N ARG A 137 -17.53 2.64 -15.05
CA ARG A 137 -16.76 1.47 -15.47
C ARG A 137 -16.04 0.84 -14.28
N ILE A 138 -16.64 -0.21 -13.71
CA ILE A 138 -16.03 -0.94 -12.58
C ILE A 138 -14.90 -1.84 -13.07
N VAL A 139 -13.69 -1.57 -12.62
CA VAL A 139 -12.48 -2.35 -12.90
C VAL A 139 -12.29 -3.45 -11.86
N CYS A 140 -12.31 -3.12 -10.58
CA CYS A 140 -12.24 -4.11 -9.50
C CYS A 140 -13.64 -4.38 -8.93
N ARG A 141 -14.22 -5.53 -9.27
CA ARG A 141 -15.57 -5.91 -8.83
C ARG A 141 -15.65 -6.24 -7.34
N CYS A 142 -14.61 -6.88 -6.78
CA CYS A 142 -14.59 -7.29 -5.37
C CYS A 142 -14.62 -6.10 -4.42
N GLU A 143 -13.88 -5.04 -4.75
CA GLU A 143 -13.76 -3.82 -3.94
C GLU A 143 -14.59 -2.66 -4.49
N LYS A 144 -15.34 -2.87 -5.60
CA LYS A 144 -16.16 -1.85 -6.29
C LYS A 144 -15.37 -0.59 -6.64
N ILE A 145 -14.19 -0.76 -7.26
CA ILE A 145 -13.34 0.35 -7.69
C ILE A 145 -13.55 0.62 -9.18
N SER A 146 -13.84 1.87 -9.51
CA SER A 146 -14.04 2.35 -10.87
C SER A 146 -12.73 2.64 -11.59
N GLU A 147 -12.81 2.81 -12.91
CA GLU A 147 -11.71 3.27 -13.74
C GLU A 147 -11.29 4.70 -13.35
N ALA A 148 -12.25 5.57 -13.05
CA ALA A 148 -11.97 6.95 -12.63
C ALA A 148 -11.11 7.02 -11.37
N GLU A 149 -11.39 6.19 -10.36
CA GLU A 149 -10.59 6.11 -9.13
C GLU A 149 -9.17 5.64 -9.42
N ILE A 150 -8.99 4.67 -10.31
CA ILE A 150 -7.65 4.17 -10.69
C ILE A 150 -6.88 5.24 -11.47
N ARG A 151 -7.50 5.89 -12.46
CA ARG A 151 -6.86 6.97 -13.22
C ARG A 151 -6.48 8.15 -12.30
N HIS A 152 -7.33 8.48 -11.34
CA HIS A 152 -7.03 9.49 -10.34
C HIS A 152 -5.81 9.12 -9.49
N ALA A 153 -5.71 7.88 -9.03
CA ALA A 153 -4.56 7.38 -8.30
C ALA A 153 -3.26 7.46 -9.14
N ILE A 154 -3.32 7.07 -10.43
CA ILE A 154 -2.16 7.16 -11.33
C ILE A 154 -1.69 8.61 -11.48
N ARG A 155 -2.60 9.55 -11.69
CA ARG A 155 -2.30 10.99 -11.81
C ARG A 155 -1.73 11.58 -10.52
N LYS A 156 -2.00 10.96 -9.36
CA LYS A 156 -1.35 11.28 -8.08
C LYS A 156 0.02 10.64 -7.89
N GLY A 157 0.53 9.91 -8.87
CA GLY A 157 1.86 9.30 -8.85
C GLY A 157 1.90 7.83 -8.45
N HIS A 158 0.75 7.18 -8.24
CA HIS A 158 0.71 5.75 -7.97
C HIS A 158 0.78 4.95 -9.27
N THR A 159 1.99 4.80 -9.83
CA THR A 159 2.23 4.22 -11.16
C THR A 159 2.63 2.75 -11.14
N THR A 160 2.51 2.07 -10.00
CA THR A 160 2.76 0.64 -9.83
C THR A 160 1.50 -0.10 -9.39
N LEU A 161 1.42 -1.40 -9.62
CA LEU A 161 0.26 -2.19 -9.17
C LEU A 161 0.06 -2.15 -7.65
N GLU A 162 1.13 -2.26 -6.87
CA GLU A 162 1.03 -2.16 -5.41
C GLU A 162 0.66 -0.74 -4.97
N GLY A 163 1.16 0.30 -5.64
CA GLY A 163 0.75 1.68 -5.39
C GLY A 163 -0.75 1.88 -5.59
N ILE A 164 -1.30 1.39 -6.71
CA ILE A 164 -2.74 1.42 -6.97
C ILE A 164 -3.52 0.61 -5.94
N LYS A 165 -3.05 -0.58 -5.60
CA LYS A 165 -3.68 -1.46 -4.61
C LYS A 165 -3.74 -0.80 -3.23
N LEU A 166 -2.65 -0.21 -2.77
CA LEU A 166 -2.59 0.47 -1.46
C LEU A 166 -3.48 1.71 -1.42
N TYR A 167 -3.52 2.47 -2.51
CA TYR A 167 -4.29 3.71 -2.57
C TYR A 167 -5.79 3.49 -2.75
N THR A 168 -6.19 2.58 -3.66
CA THR A 168 -7.59 2.37 -4.04
C THR A 168 -8.22 1.13 -3.41
N ARG A 169 -7.43 0.16 -2.94
CA ARG A 169 -7.79 -1.22 -2.58
C ARG A 169 -8.06 -2.14 -3.79
N ALA A 170 -7.91 -1.69 -5.03
CA ALA A 170 -8.04 -2.55 -6.20
C ALA A 170 -7.05 -3.72 -6.12
N GLY A 171 -7.54 -4.95 -6.25
CA GLY A 171 -6.73 -6.16 -6.10
C GLY A 171 -6.68 -6.74 -4.69
N MET A 172 -7.24 -6.08 -3.66
CA MET A 172 -7.27 -6.59 -2.28
C MET A 172 -8.43 -7.55 -2.00
N GLY A 173 -9.43 -7.60 -2.87
CA GLY A 173 -10.59 -8.44 -2.67
C GLY A 173 -10.29 -9.94 -2.87
N ARG A 174 -11.32 -10.78 -2.73
CA ARG A 174 -11.19 -12.25 -2.69
C ARG A 174 -10.41 -12.86 -3.86
N CYS A 175 -10.46 -12.26 -5.06
CA CYS A 175 -9.73 -12.79 -6.24
C CYS A 175 -8.25 -12.37 -6.28
N GLN A 176 -7.78 -11.55 -5.34
CA GLN A 176 -6.39 -11.07 -5.23
C GLN A 176 -5.82 -10.56 -6.57
N GLY A 177 -6.61 -9.76 -7.28
CA GLY A 177 -6.21 -9.16 -8.56
C GLY A 177 -6.47 -10.02 -9.80
N GLY A 178 -6.91 -11.28 -9.65
CA GLY A 178 -7.07 -12.22 -10.76
C GLY A 178 -7.88 -11.70 -11.95
N PHE A 179 -8.83 -10.78 -11.74
CA PHE A 179 -9.64 -10.18 -12.80
C PHE A 179 -9.30 -8.73 -13.14
N CYS A 180 -8.76 -7.97 -12.20
CA CYS A 180 -8.53 -6.55 -12.41
C CYS A 180 -7.09 -6.20 -12.79
N THR A 181 -6.10 -7.03 -12.49
CA THR A 181 -4.68 -6.74 -12.74
C THR A 181 -4.41 -6.36 -14.20
N SER A 182 -4.90 -7.14 -15.17
CA SER A 182 -4.69 -6.86 -16.60
C SER A 182 -5.28 -5.52 -17.04
N LYS A 183 -6.44 -5.13 -16.47
CA LYS A 183 -7.06 -3.85 -16.74
C LYS A 183 -6.28 -2.71 -16.11
N ILE A 184 -5.81 -2.89 -14.86
CA ILE A 184 -5.00 -1.88 -14.16
C ILE A 184 -3.69 -1.65 -14.90
N LEU A 185 -3.01 -2.71 -15.37
CA LEU A 185 -1.79 -2.60 -16.18
C LEU A 185 -2.01 -1.71 -17.42
N LYS A 186 -3.12 -1.93 -18.15
CA LYS A 186 -3.47 -1.11 -19.30
C LYS A 186 -3.68 0.35 -18.93
N LEU A 187 -4.41 0.62 -17.85
CA LEU A 187 -4.65 1.99 -17.39
C LEU A 187 -3.36 2.70 -16.97
N ILE A 188 -2.44 1.99 -16.30
CA ILE A 188 -1.13 2.54 -15.94
C ILE A 188 -0.35 2.86 -17.22
N ALA A 189 -0.25 1.91 -18.16
CA ALA A 189 0.46 2.11 -19.41
C ALA A 189 -0.10 3.31 -20.21
N GLU A 190 -1.42 3.40 -20.32
CA GLU A 190 -2.11 4.52 -20.98
C GLU A 190 -1.80 5.88 -20.33
N GLU A 191 -1.98 6.00 -19.02
CA GLU A 191 -1.81 7.29 -18.30
C GLU A 191 -0.33 7.70 -18.19
N THR A 192 0.61 6.74 -18.22
CA THR A 192 2.05 7.03 -18.14
C THR A 192 2.74 7.05 -19.51
N SER A 193 2.02 6.79 -20.60
CA SER A 193 2.56 6.65 -21.95
C SER A 193 3.70 5.62 -22.02
N SER A 194 3.59 4.54 -21.26
CA SER A 194 4.55 3.43 -21.21
C SER A 194 4.01 2.20 -21.94
N THR A 195 4.87 1.21 -22.18
CA THR A 195 4.42 -0.12 -22.65
C THR A 195 3.96 -0.99 -21.47
N LEU A 196 3.19 -2.03 -21.75
CA LEU A 196 2.72 -2.96 -20.71
C LEU A 196 3.88 -3.66 -19.99
N GLU A 197 4.98 -3.94 -20.69
CA GLU A 197 6.19 -4.57 -20.18
C GLU A 197 6.95 -3.68 -19.21
N GLN A 198 6.80 -2.36 -19.34
CA GLN A 198 7.44 -1.38 -18.46
C GLN A 198 6.66 -1.16 -17.16
N VAL A 199 5.40 -1.61 -17.09
CA VAL A 199 4.62 -1.48 -15.87
C VAL A 199 5.10 -2.51 -14.85
N THR A 200 5.45 -2.02 -13.67
CA THR A 200 5.98 -2.86 -12.59
C THR A 200 4.95 -3.14 -11.51
N ARG A 201 5.16 -4.20 -10.76
CA ARG A 201 4.38 -4.49 -9.56
C ARG A 201 4.74 -3.51 -8.44
N ASN A 202 6.05 -3.34 -8.17
CA ASN A 202 6.53 -2.53 -7.03
C ASN A 202 7.87 -1.84 -7.34
N GLY A 203 8.09 -1.37 -8.58
CA GLY A 203 9.33 -0.76 -9.01
C GLY A 203 10.20 -1.67 -9.89
N LYS A 204 11.35 -1.18 -10.29
CA LYS A 204 12.27 -1.85 -11.22
C LYS A 204 12.62 -3.26 -10.78
N GLY A 205 12.56 -4.22 -11.70
CA GLY A 205 12.84 -5.63 -11.44
C GLY A 205 11.61 -6.42 -10.98
N SER A 206 10.42 -5.80 -10.95
CA SER A 206 9.16 -6.47 -10.63
C SER A 206 8.13 -6.36 -11.76
N GLU A 207 8.60 -6.38 -12.99
CA GLU A 207 7.80 -6.40 -14.20
C GLU A 207 6.96 -7.69 -14.25
N LEU A 208 5.69 -7.57 -14.66
CA LEU A 208 4.80 -8.74 -14.75
C LEU A 208 4.77 -9.36 -16.14
N LEU A 209 5.15 -8.59 -17.17
CA LEU A 209 5.17 -9.04 -18.55
C LEU A 209 6.59 -8.96 -19.09
N TYR A 210 7.00 -10.00 -19.78
CA TYR A 210 8.36 -10.10 -20.33
C TYR A 210 8.38 -9.93 -21.87
N GLY A 211 7.30 -9.53 -22.48
CA GLY A 211 7.12 -9.42 -23.93
C GLY A 211 5.95 -10.25 -24.44
N ASP A 212 5.76 -10.26 -25.74
CA ASP A 212 4.72 -11.07 -26.33
C ASP A 212 5.19 -12.51 -26.57
N PHE A 213 4.22 -13.42 -26.65
CA PHE A 213 4.48 -14.84 -26.83
C PHE A 213 5.18 -15.16 -28.15
N GLN A 214 4.91 -14.38 -29.22
CA GLN A 214 5.51 -14.60 -30.54
C GLN A 214 7.00 -14.26 -30.53
N THR A 215 7.38 -13.16 -29.88
CA THR A 215 8.78 -12.73 -29.72
C THR A 215 9.58 -13.76 -28.90
N LEU A 216 9.01 -14.31 -27.83
CA LEU A 216 9.65 -15.35 -27.03
C LEU A 216 9.84 -16.66 -27.81
N PHE A 217 8.87 -17.02 -28.64
CA PHE A 217 8.95 -18.26 -29.45
C PHE A 217 9.99 -18.17 -30.57
N THR A 218 10.13 -16.99 -31.19
CA THR A 218 11.13 -16.74 -32.24
C THR A 218 12.54 -16.61 -31.68
N ALA A 219 12.72 -16.00 -30.52
CA ALA A 219 14.01 -15.93 -29.82
C ALA A 219 14.51 -17.32 -29.39
N GLY A 220 13.62 -18.19 -28.94
CA GLY A 220 13.94 -19.59 -28.58
C GLY A 220 14.36 -20.44 -29.78
N LYS A 221 13.85 -20.18 -30.98
CA LYS A 221 14.28 -20.87 -32.21
C LYS A 221 15.68 -20.42 -32.66
N LYS A 222 16.00 -19.16 -32.62
CA LYS A 222 17.34 -18.63 -32.96
C LYS A 222 18.44 -19.19 -32.07
N LYS A 223 18.21 -19.29 -30.75
CA LYS A 223 19.18 -19.91 -29.84
C LYS A 223 19.43 -21.41 -30.10
N LYS A 224 18.44 -22.16 -30.58
CA LYS A 224 18.62 -23.58 -30.93
C LYS A 224 19.41 -23.75 -32.23
N GLU A 225 19.29 -22.85 -33.18
CA GLU A 225 20.03 -22.91 -34.44
C GLU A 225 21.50 -22.49 -34.28
N GLU A 226 21.82 -21.61 -33.33
CA GLU A 226 23.20 -21.21 -32.98
C GLU A 226 23.97 -22.27 -32.20
N HIS A 227 23.30 -23.20 -31.48
CA HIS A 227 23.93 -24.29 -30.74
C HIS A 227 24.02 -25.60 -31.55
N SER A 228 23.50 -25.63 -32.77
CA SER A 228 23.54 -26.79 -33.65
C SER A 228 24.49 -26.60 -34.86
N LYS A 229 25.30 -25.57 -34.85
CA LYS A 229 26.45 -25.34 -35.73
C LYS A 229 27.76 -25.45 -34.93
#